data_0d69ef442bd096347df6a3d0b22f9e39
#
_entry.id   0d69ef442bd096347df6a3d0b22f9e39
#
_cell.length_a   1.000
_cell.length_b   1.000
_cell.length_c   1.000
_cell.angle_alpha   90.00
_cell.angle_beta   90.00
_cell.angle_gamma   90.00
#
_symmetry.space_group_name_H-M   'P 1'
#
loop_
_entity.id
_entity.type
_entity.pdbx_description
1 polymer ?
#
loop_
_entity_poly.entity_id
_entity_poly.type
_entity_poly.pdbx_seq_one_letter_code
_entity_poly.pdbx_strand_id
1 'polypeptide(L)'
;MEHEVAWKKYDEVDLEALEGLASNYIDFISENKTERRCAATAIRMAEKAGYISLADAVREGRALSAGDKVWAHSHGKALILVQLGSKPLSKGMNILGAHIDSPRLDLKQNPLYESNGFALLDTHYYGGIKNYQWVTLPLAMHGVIAKKDGTVVDINVGDDEGDPVFCVSDLLIHLASQQMDKKGNKIVEGEDLDILIGNRPISLKGEGAEGECANEGDEGAKDKDAAKEPVKAFALKLLADKYGIEEADFLSAEIEMVPAGRARELGFDRSMVIGYGQDDRVCAYTSLIAQLETPADLAKTAVTVLVDKEEIGSVGATGMASNFFENTIAEIMELAGEGGMLPLRRALSASSMLSSDVSAGFDPAYASVFEPKNAAFLGRGLVFNKYTGARGKSGSNDASAEYVARVRRVMDDAGVSFQTAELGKVDAGGGGTIAYLPAKYGMDVIDSGVAVLSMHAPWEVTSKADIYEAYKGYLAFLKNA
;
A
#
# COMPACT_ATOMS: atom_id res chain seq x y z
N MET A 1 -30.43 -10.31 4.67
CA MET A 1 -30.78 -8.88 4.77
C MET A 1 -30.24 -8.26 3.50
N GLU A 2 -31.07 -7.60 2.67
CA GLU A 2 -30.53 -6.85 1.53
C GLU A 2 -29.97 -5.54 2.08
N HIS A 3 -28.70 -5.29 1.89
CA HIS A 3 -28.09 -4.01 2.22
C HIS A 3 -28.48 -2.98 1.15
N GLU A 4 -28.97 -1.84 1.60
CA GLU A 4 -29.40 -0.78 0.70
C GLU A 4 -28.20 -0.18 -0.05
N VAL A 5 -28.42 0.20 -1.31
CA VAL A 5 -27.39 0.87 -2.12
C VAL A 5 -27.14 2.26 -1.54
N ALA A 6 -25.91 2.57 -1.14
CA ALA A 6 -25.54 3.82 -0.47
C ALA A 6 -25.89 5.07 -1.30
N TRP A 7 -25.74 5.01 -2.63
CA TRP A 7 -26.10 6.07 -3.57
C TRP A 7 -27.52 6.63 -3.41
N LYS A 8 -28.47 5.81 -2.88
CA LYS A 8 -29.86 6.24 -2.68
C LYS A 8 -30.07 7.19 -1.50
N LYS A 9 -29.08 7.31 -0.62
CA LYS A 9 -29.15 8.10 0.60
C LYS A 9 -28.57 9.50 0.43
N TYR A 10 -27.80 9.74 -0.63
CA TYR A 10 -27.02 10.96 -0.80
C TYR A 10 -27.87 12.11 -1.32
N ASP A 11 -27.81 13.24 -0.65
CA ASP A 11 -28.26 14.52 -1.14
C ASP A 11 -27.13 15.24 -1.93
N GLU A 12 -27.39 16.48 -2.36
CA GLU A 12 -26.42 17.27 -3.12
C GLU A 12 -25.14 17.57 -2.33
N VAL A 13 -25.22 17.74 -1.02
CA VAL A 13 -24.07 18.02 -0.14
C VAL A 13 -23.22 16.76 0.01
N ASP A 14 -23.84 15.61 0.20
CA ASP A 14 -23.15 14.32 0.25
C ASP A 14 -22.43 14.04 -1.07
N LEU A 15 -23.09 14.30 -2.21
CA LEU A 15 -22.47 14.06 -3.53
C LEU A 15 -21.27 14.99 -3.77
N GLU A 16 -21.34 16.27 -3.39
CA GLU A 16 -20.21 17.20 -3.49
C GLU A 16 -19.03 16.73 -2.63
N ALA A 17 -19.28 16.33 -1.38
CA ALA A 17 -18.27 15.83 -0.47
C ALA A 17 -17.64 14.52 -0.97
N LEU A 18 -18.46 13.59 -1.48
CA LEU A 18 -18.03 12.32 -2.08
C LEU A 18 -17.13 12.56 -3.29
N GLU A 19 -17.53 13.44 -4.22
CA GLU A 19 -16.73 13.72 -5.43
C GLU A 19 -15.41 14.41 -5.06
N GLY A 20 -15.43 15.33 -4.09
CA GLY A 20 -14.21 15.96 -3.57
C GLY A 20 -13.25 14.95 -2.95
N LEU A 21 -13.75 14.04 -2.10
CA LEU A 21 -12.95 12.98 -1.49
C LEU A 21 -12.40 12.02 -2.54
N ALA A 22 -13.23 11.60 -3.50
CA ALA A 22 -12.83 10.67 -4.55
C ALA A 22 -11.79 11.27 -5.50
N SER A 23 -11.90 12.56 -5.84
CA SER A 23 -10.89 13.27 -6.65
C SER A 23 -9.53 13.31 -5.94
N ASN A 24 -9.52 13.68 -4.65
CA ASN A 24 -8.30 13.68 -3.85
C ASN A 24 -7.71 12.27 -3.68
N TYR A 25 -8.55 11.25 -3.57
CA TYR A 25 -8.11 9.85 -3.54
C TYR A 25 -7.46 9.43 -4.86
N ILE A 26 -8.06 9.77 -6.00
CA ILE A 26 -7.49 9.48 -7.32
C ILE A 26 -6.08 10.11 -7.46
N ASP A 27 -5.91 11.34 -6.99
CA ASP A 27 -4.60 11.98 -6.97
C ASP A 27 -3.64 11.26 -6.03
N PHE A 28 -4.08 10.95 -4.80
CA PHE A 28 -3.26 10.24 -3.82
C PHE A 28 -2.76 8.90 -4.34
N ILE A 29 -3.63 8.02 -4.85
CA ILE A 29 -3.25 6.67 -5.31
C ILE A 29 -2.40 6.72 -6.59
N SER A 30 -2.57 7.75 -7.42
CA SER A 30 -1.78 7.96 -8.62
C SER A 30 -0.34 8.37 -8.33
N GLU A 31 -0.13 9.17 -7.28
CA GLU A 31 1.19 9.71 -6.92
C GLU A 31 1.94 8.81 -5.94
N ASN A 32 1.23 7.97 -5.19
CA ASN A 32 1.79 7.17 -4.10
C ASN A 32 1.70 5.67 -4.39
N LYS A 33 2.44 5.21 -5.40
CA LYS A 33 2.43 3.82 -5.87
C LYS A 33 3.29 2.87 -5.06
N THR A 34 4.09 3.39 -4.12
CA THR A 34 4.94 2.60 -3.24
C THR A 34 4.68 2.95 -1.78
N GLU A 35 4.99 2.05 -0.86
CA GLU A 35 4.84 2.27 0.57
C GLU A 35 5.67 3.48 1.05
N ARG A 36 6.87 3.71 0.47
CA ARG A 36 7.70 4.88 0.80
C ARG A 36 7.02 6.19 0.43
N ARG A 37 6.40 6.25 -0.74
CA ARG A 37 5.68 7.45 -1.20
C ARG A 37 4.43 7.69 -0.38
N CYS A 38 3.67 6.62 -0.06
CA CYS A 38 2.51 6.70 0.82
C CYS A 38 2.90 7.26 2.19
N ALA A 39 3.92 6.70 2.84
CA ALA A 39 4.39 7.17 4.14
C ALA A 39 4.87 8.63 4.10
N ALA A 40 5.67 8.99 3.10
CA ALA A 40 6.17 10.37 2.94
C ALA A 40 5.04 11.39 2.72
N THR A 41 4.04 11.04 1.91
CA THR A 41 2.87 11.90 1.68
C THR A 41 2.01 12.02 2.94
N ALA A 42 1.75 10.90 3.63
CA ALA A 42 0.98 10.90 4.87
C ALA A 42 1.66 11.73 5.97
N ILE A 43 2.99 11.68 6.09
CA ILE A 43 3.76 12.55 7.02
C ILE A 43 3.54 14.03 6.67
N ARG A 44 3.71 14.41 5.40
CA ARG A 44 3.49 15.82 4.98
C ARG A 44 2.07 16.30 5.27
N MET A 45 1.06 15.43 5.07
CA MET A 45 -0.33 15.76 5.39
C MET A 45 -0.54 15.89 6.89
N ALA A 46 0.05 15.01 7.69
CA ALA A 46 -0.01 15.05 9.15
C ALA A 46 0.64 16.31 9.71
N GLU A 47 1.82 16.69 9.23
CA GLU A 47 2.51 17.92 9.64
C GLU A 47 1.68 19.18 9.36
N LYS A 48 1.01 19.24 8.18
CA LYS A 48 0.06 20.31 7.86
C LYS A 48 -1.14 20.35 8.82
N ALA A 49 -1.56 19.19 9.34
CA ALA A 49 -2.63 19.07 10.32
C ALA A 49 -2.16 19.27 11.78
N GLY A 50 -0.89 19.65 11.98
CA GLY A 50 -0.33 20.00 13.29
C GLY A 50 0.26 18.83 14.07
N TYR A 51 0.50 17.68 13.42
CA TYR A 51 1.26 16.59 14.02
C TYR A 51 2.74 16.92 14.07
N ILE A 52 3.42 16.56 15.16
CA ILE A 52 4.86 16.68 15.34
C ILE A 52 5.54 15.32 15.34
N SER A 53 6.82 15.28 15.01
CA SER A 53 7.61 14.05 15.09
C SER A 53 7.72 13.56 16.53
N LEU A 54 7.37 12.30 16.79
CA LEU A 54 7.56 11.66 18.09
C LEU A 54 9.05 11.60 18.45
N ALA A 55 9.93 11.33 17.49
CA ALA A 55 11.37 11.31 17.72
C ALA A 55 11.90 12.68 18.20
N ASP A 56 11.36 13.77 17.68
CA ASP A 56 11.70 15.11 18.14
C ASP A 56 11.15 15.38 19.55
N ALA A 57 9.90 14.99 19.82
CA ALA A 57 9.30 15.10 21.14
C ALA A 57 10.11 14.34 22.21
N VAL A 58 10.56 13.12 21.89
CA VAL A 58 11.44 12.31 22.77
C VAL A 58 12.77 13.01 23.00
N ARG A 59 13.43 13.46 21.92
CA ARG A 59 14.73 14.16 22.02
C ARG A 59 14.65 15.42 22.89
N GLU A 60 13.54 16.13 22.81
CA GLU A 60 13.30 17.37 23.57
C GLU A 60 12.78 17.15 24.99
N GLY A 61 12.40 15.89 25.33
CA GLY A 61 11.73 15.59 26.60
C GLY A 61 10.38 16.28 26.75
N ARG A 62 9.67 16.46 25.64
CA ARG A 62 8.40 17.18 25.60
C ARG A 62 7.28 16.36 26.21
N ALA A 63 6.70 16.86 27.30
CA ALA A 63 5.50 16.24 27.86
C ALA A 63 4.33 16.32 26.89
N LEU A 64 3.57 15.24 26.77
CA LEU A 64 2.37 15.14 25.94
C LEU A 64 1.10 15.17 26.80
N SER A 65 0.05 15.78 26.26
CA SER A 65 -1.24 15.97 26.93
C SER A 65 -2.40 15.77 25.95
N ALA A 66 -3.64 15.76 26.48
CA ALA A 66 -4.84 15.66 25.68
C ALA A 66 -4.87 16.71 24.56
N GLY A 67 -5.18 16.27 23.32
CA GLY A 67 -5.20 17.09 22.11
C GLY A 67 -3.86 17.14 21.37
N ASP A 68 -2.74 16.76 21.98
CA ASP A 68 -1.45 16.69 21.28
C ASP A 68 -1.48 15.63 20.17
N LYS A 69 -0.80 15.95 19.06
CA LYS A 69 -0.74 15.16 17.85
C LYS A 69 0.70 14.79 17.53
N VAL A 70 0.99 13.50 17.43
CA VAL A 70 2.33 13.01 17.10
C VAL A 70 2.30 11.99 15.97
N TRP A 71 3.40 11.94 15.21
CA TRP A 71 3.63 10.89 14.23
C TRP A 71 4.97 10.20 14.47
N ALA A 72 5.02 8.90 14.16
CA ALA A 72 6.25 8.10 14.17
C ALA A 72 6.33 7.28 12.88
N HIS A 73 7.53 7.04 12.37
CA HIS A 73 7.75 6.19 11.20
C HIS A 73 8.82 5.12 11.43
N SER A 74 8.74 4.04 10.64
CA SER A 74 9.78 3.00 10.59
C SER A 74 10.33 2.91 9.17
N HIS A 75 11.64 3.16 9.02
CA HIS A 75 12.40 3.06 7.75
C HIS A 75 11.77 3.79 6.54
N GLY A 76 10.90 4.79 6.78
CA GLY A 76 10.17 5.49 5.74
C GLY A 76 9.11 4.65 5.00
N LYS A 77 8.69 3.49 5.56
CA LYS A 77 7.75 2.55 4.94
C LYS A 77 6.53 2.21 5.80
N ALA A 78 6.57 2.55 7.08
CA ALA A 78 5.43 2.42 7.99
C ALA A 78 5.27 3.69 8.79
N LEU A 79 4.04 4.02 9.16
CA LEU A 79 3.69 5.27 9.85
C LEU A 79 2.63 5.01 10.92
N ILE A 80 2.77 5.71 12.05
CA ILE A 80 1.75 5.77 13.09
C ILE A 80 1.42 7.23 13.36
N LEU A 81 0.13 7.55 13.37
CA LEU A 81 -0.41 8.85 13.76
C LEU A 81 -1.19 8.68 15.05
N VAL A 82 -0.97 9.56 16.02
CA VAL A 82 -1.68 9.53 17.31
C VAL A 82 -2.15 10.94 17.67
N GLN A 83 -3.43 11.05 18.02
CA GLN A 83 -3.97 12.23 18.70
C GLN A 83 -4.47 11.81 20.07
N LEU A 84 -3.88 12.40 21.12
CA LEU A 84 -4.18 12.03 22.49
C LEU A 84 -5.59 12.52 22.89
N GLY A 85 -6.36 11.58 23.47
CA GLY A 85 -7.66 11.89 24.08
C GLY A 85 -7.55 12.41 25.51
N SER A 86 -8.68 12.80 26.10
CA SER A 86 -8.75 13.28 27.48
C SER A 86 -8.72 12.16 28.54
N LYS A 87 -9.03 10.91 28.17
CA LYS A 87 -8.93 9.75 29.05
C LYS A 87 -7.52 9.21 29.05
N PRO A 88 -7.04 8.64 30.17
CA PRO A 88 -5.74 7.95 30.22
C PRO A 88 -5.66 6.85 29.15
N LEU A 89 -4.45 6.70 28.55
CA LEU A 89 -4.19 5.66 27.54
C LEU A 89 -4.46 4.25 28.08
N SER A 90 -4.27 4.02 29.38
CA SER A 90 -4.61 2.75 30.06
C SER A 90 -6.10 2.36 29.99
N LYS A 91 -6.98 3.28 29.52
CA LYS A 91 -8.41 3.00 29.24
C LYS A 91 -8.66 2.56 27.79
N GLY A 92 -7.59 2.40 27.00
CA GLY A 92 -7.63 1.95 25.62
C GLY A 92 -7.72 3.10 24.60
N MET A 93 -7.42 2.73 23.38
CA MET A 93 -7.37 3.61 22.20
C MET A 93 -8.37 3.13 21.15
N ASN A 94 -8.81 4.01 20.28
CA ASN A 94 -9.53 3.67 19.06
C ASN A 94 -8.53 3.69 17.91
N ILE A 95 -8.35 2.54 17.22
CA ILE A 95 -7.25 2.32 16.28
C ILE A 95 -7.81 1.98 14.90
N LEU A 96 -7.31 2.65 13.87
CA LEU A 96 -7.44 2.23 12.47
C LEU A 96 -6.10 1.65 12.03
N GLY A 97 -6.12 0.52 11.32
CA GLY A 97 -4.90 -0.06 10.76
C GLY A 97 -5.12 -0.47 9.32
N ALA A 98 -4.17 -0.14 8.45
CA ALA A 98 -4.19 -0.48 7.04
C ALA A 98 -2.77 -0.77 6.55
N HIS A 99 -2.61 -1.45 5.42
CA HIS A 99 -1.30 -1.56 4.79
C HIS A 99 -1.14 -0.61 3.60
N ILE A 100 0.10 -0.33 3.24
CA ILE A 100 0.45 0.62 2.17
C ILE A 100 1.35 0.02 1.09
N ASP A 101 1.78 -1.23 1.27
CA ASP A 101 2.37 -2.04 0.20
C ASP A 101 1.29 -2.62 -0.71
N SER A 102 1.66 -3.08 -1.89
CA SER A 102 0.77 -3.73 -2.87
C SER A 102 1.57 -4.68 -3.73
N PRO A 103 0.92 -5.70 -4.35
CA PRO A 103 1.60 -6.63 -5.26
C PRO A 103 2.27 -5.92 -6.43
N ARG A 104 3.50 -6.34 -6.76
CA ARG A 104 4.36 -5.68 -7.76
C ARG A 104 5.50 -6.59 -8.24
N LEU A 105 6.39 -6.04 -9.07
CA LEU A 105 7.66 -6.67 -9.44
C LEU A 105 8.81 -5.88 -8.82
N ASP A 106 9.61 -6.53 -7.95
CA ASP A 106 10.81 -5.93 -7.38
C ASP A 106 12.04 -6.31 -8.22
N LEU A 107 13.00 -5.40 -8.39
CA LEU A 107 14.27 -5.74 -9.02
C LEU A 107 15.09 -6.67 -8.11
N LYS A 108 15.73 -7.69 -8.70
CA LYS A 108 16.75 -8.48 -8.01
C LYS A 108 17.99 -7.64 -7.70
N GLN A 109 18.90 -8.14 -6.84
CA GLN A 109 20.11 -7.40 -6.46
C GLN A 109 21.12 -7.21 -7.60
N ASN A 110 21.14 -8.09 -8.59
CA ASN A 110 21.95 -7.97 -9.80
C ASN A 110 21.02 -8.02 -11.01
N PRO A 111 20.22 -6.94 -11.26
CA PRO A 111 19.11 -7.06 -12.17
C PRO A 111 19.49 -6.87 -13.64
N LEU A 112 20.52 -6.08 -13.93
CA LEU A 112 20.79 -5.57 -15.26
C LEU A 112 21.64 -6.54 -16.09
N TYR A 113 21.12 -6.94 -17.25
CA TYR A 113 21.83 -7.77 -18.22
C TYR A 113 21.47 -7.42 -19.66
N GLU A 114 22.29 -7.88 -20.60
CA GLU A 114 21.98 -7.76 -22.02
C GLU A 114 21.77 -9.14 -22.65
N SER A 115 20.75 -9.28 -23.47
CA SER A 115 20.52 -10.48 -24.27
C SER A 115 20.02 -10.10 -25.66
N ASN A 116 20.70 -10.60 -26.70
CA ASN A 116 20.31 -10.41 -28.12
C ASN A 116 20.01 -8.95 -28.50
N GLY A 117 20.80 -7.99 -27.97
CA GLY A 117 20.63 -6.58 -28.25
C GLY A 117 19.49 -5.89 -27.50
N PHE A 118 19.01 -6.50 -26.41
CA PHE A 118 18.08 -5.88 -25.45
C PHE A 118 18.75 -5.76 -24.09
N ALA A 119 18.62 -4.59 -23.46
CA ALA A 119 18.90 -4.44 -22.04
C ALA A 119 17.64 -4.77 -21.23
N LEU A 120 17.80 -5.62 -20.23
CA LEU A 120 16.72 -6.15 -19.40
C LEU A 120 17.05 -5.96 -17.91
N LEU A 121 16.00 -5.93 -17.10
CA LEU A 121 16.08 -6.00 -15.64
C LEU A 121 15.40 -7.26 -15.15
N ASP A 122 16.14 -8.08 -14.44
CA ASP A 122 15.66 -9.30 -13.79
C ASP A 122 14.86 -8.96 -12.54
N THR A 123 13.68 -9.58 -12.37
CA THR A 123 12.75 -9.26 -11.29
C THR A 123 12.37 -10.46 -10.43
N HIS A 124 11.80 -10.16 -9.28
CA HIS A 124 11.07 -11.10 -8.43
C HIS A 124 9.70 -10.50 -8.11
N TYR A 125 8.62 -11.25 -8.32
CA TYR A 125 7.31 -10.76 -7.94
C TYR A 125 7.16 -10.68 -6.42
N TYR A 126 6.39 -9.69 -5.96
CA TYR A 126 6.05 -9.41 -4.57
C TYR A 126 4.55 -9.59 -4.37
N GLY A 127 4.15 -10.33 -3.31
CA GLY A 127 2.74 -10.66 -3.05
C GLY A 127 2.16 -11.73 -3.98
N GLY A 128 0.87 -11.95 -3.87
CA GLY A 128 0.14 -12.96 -4.64
C GLY A 128 -0.39 -12.45 -5.96
N ILE A 129 0.31 -12.66 -7.07
CA ILE A 129 -0.08 -12.20 -8.41
C ILE A 129 -0.44 -13.34 -9.37
N LYS A 130 -1.20 -12.99 -10.41
CA LYS A 130 -1.34 -13.79 -11.60
C LYS A 130 -0.34 -13.28 -12.64
N ASN A 131 0.79 -13.95 -12.82
CA ASN A 131 1.92 -13.50 -13.65
C ASN A 131 1.49 -13.02 -15.04
N TYR A 132 0.53 -13.72 -15.69
CA TYR A 132 0.04 -13.37 -17.01
C TYR A 132 -0.69 -12.02 -17.10
N GLN A 133 -1.07 -11.40 -15.97
CA GLN A 133 -1.66 -10.05 -15.95
C GLN A 133 -0.59 -8.95 -16.01
N TRP A 134 0.69 -9.28 -15.80
CA TRP A 134 1.78 -8.32 -15.72
C TRP A 134 2.58 -8.16 -17.01
N VAL A 135 2.29 -8.97 -18.03
CA VAL A 135 2.93 -8.85 -19.36
C VAL A 135 2.19 -7.84 -20.24
N THR A 136 2.92 -7.22 -21.16
CA THR A 136 2.41 -6.24 -22.15
C THR A 136 1.78 -4.97 -21.58
N LEU A 137 2.04 -4.68 -20.31
CA LEU A 137 1.59 -3.44 -19.66
C LEU A 137 2.70 -2.40 -19.68
N PRO A 138 2.38 -1.13 -19.87
CA PRO A 138 3.31 -0.05 -19.52
C PRO A 138 3.58 -0.08 -18.02
N LEU A 139 4.85 -0.11 -17.65
CA LEU A 139 5.33 -0.09 -16.27
C LEU A 139 6.14 1.16 -15.99
N ALA A 140 6.04 1.68 -14.78
CA ALA A 140 6.85 2.73 -14.20
C ALA A 140 7.84 2.13 -13.20
N MET A 141 8.97 2.80 -13.01
CA MET A 141 10.02 2.43 -12.06
C MET A 141 10.02 3.42 -10.90
N HIS A 142 9.83 2.92 -9.69
CA HIS A 142 9.83 3.70 -8.47
C HIS A 142 10.76 3.09 -7.43
N GLY A 143 11.28 3.90 -6.52
CA GLY A 143 12.02 3.41 -5.37
C GLY A 143 13.20 4.26 -5.01
N VAL A 144 14.16 3.67 -4.31
CA VAL A 144 15.37 4.35 -3.85
C VAL A 144 16.61 3.48 -4.06
N ILE A 145 17.73 4.15 -4.26
CA ILE A 145 19.07 3.54 -4.24
C ILE A 145 19.86 4.21 -3.12
N ALA A 146 20.29 3.43 -2.13
CA ALA A 146 21.15 3.91 -1.05
C ALA A 146 22.61 3.64 -1.40
N LYS A 147 23.39 4.69 -1.65
CA LYS A 147 24.80 4.60 -1.99
C LYS A 147 25.67 4.31 -0.78
N LYS A 148 26.88 3.82 -0.99
CA LYS A 148 27.84 3.49 0.07
C LYS A 148 28.25 4.70 0.95
N ASP A 149 28.17 5.92 0.42
CA ASP A 149 28.44 7.15 1.16
C ASP A 149 27.27 7.62 2.04
N GLY A 150 26.15 6.89 2.02
CA GLY A 150 24.92 7.22 2.77
C GLY A 150 23.93 8.09 1.97
N THR A 151 24.28 8.52 0.78
CA THR A 151 23.35 9.25 -0.09
C THR A 151 22.21 8.33 -0.53
N VAL A 152 20.97 8.80 -0.43
CA VAL A 152 19.79 8.09 -0.95
C VAL A 152 19.27 8.83 -2.18
N VAL A 153 19.21 8.12 -3.30
CA VAL A 153 18.71 8.64 -4.57
C VAL A 153 17.31 8.13 -4.80
N ASP A 154 16.36 9.04 -4.99
CA ASP A 154 14.97 8.70 -5.34
C ASP A 154 14.87 8.44 -6.84
N ILE A 155 14.26 7.32 -7.21
CA ILE A 155 14.01 6.90 -8.59
C ILE A 155 12.50 7.00 -8.86
N ASN A 156 12.16 7.75 -9.90
CA ASN A 156 10.79 7.89 -10.37
C ASN A 156 10.78 8.14 -11.87
N VAL A 157 10.33 7.16 -12.64
CA VAL A 157 10.26 7.22 -14.11
C VAL A 157 9.05 6.45 -14.60
N GLY A 158 8.27 7.04 -15.48
CA GLY A 158 7.21 6.38 -16.22
C GLY A 158 5.80 6.87 -15.91
N ASP A 159 5.64 7.81 -14.97
CA ASP A 159 4.33 8.39 -14.65
C ASP A 159 4.08 9.75 -15.28
N ASP A 160 5.12 10.52 -15.52
CA ASP A 160 5.00 11.82 -16.18
C ASP A 160 4.87 11.65 -17.71
N GLU A 161 4.12 12.53 -18.36
CA GLU A 161 3.82 12.45 -19.82
C GLU A 161 5.08 12.42 -20.71
N GLY A 162 6.17 13.00 -20.23
CA GLY A 162 7.47 13.02 -20.94
C GLY A 162 8.38 11.84 -20.63
N ASP A 163 8.02 10.98 -19.68
CA ASP A 163 8.86 9.87 -19.26
C ASP A 163 8.76 8.66 -20.21
N PRO A 164 9.84 7.88 -20.37
CA PRO A 164 9.76 6.56 -20.97
C PRO A 164 9.03 5.61 -20.02
N VAL A 165 8.35 4.62 -20.58
CA VAL A 165 7.76 3.48 -19.84
C VAL A 165 8.52 2.19 -20.14
N PHE A 166 8.31 1.16 -19.34
CA PHE A 166 8.94 -0.15 -19.45
C PHE A 166 7.87 -1.22 -19.63
N CYS A 167 8.23 -2.45 -19.99
CA CYS A 167 7.27 -3.55 -20.03
C CYS A 167 7.95 -4.92 -19.97
N VAL A 168 7.19 -5.91 -19.53
CA VAL A 168 7.48 -7.33 -19.77
C VAL A 168 6.86 -7.72 -21.10
N SER A 169 7.64 -8.31 -22.02
CA SER A 169 7.10 -8.82 -23.29
C SER A 169 6.35 -10.13 -23.09
N ASP A 170 5.45 -10.45 -24.01
CA ASP A 170 4.81 -11.76 -24.09
C ASP A 170 4.97 -12.35 -25.48
N LEU A 171 4.86 -13.66 -25.57
CA LEU A 171 4.99 -14.37 -26.84
C LEU A 171 3.78 -14.08 -27.74
N LEU A 172 4.02 -13.75 -29.01
CA LEU A 172 2.94 -13.53 -29.96
C LEU A 172 2.10 -14.79 -30.17
N ILE A 173 0.80 -14.63 -30.37
CA ILE A 173 -0.17 -15.74 -30.46
C ILE A 173 0.19 -16.80 -31.52
N HIS A 174 0.80 -16.40 -32.64
CA HIS A 174 1.17 -17.30 -33.72
C HIS A 174 2.29 -18.29 -33.39
N LEU A 175 3.05 -18.04 -32.32
CA LEU A 175 4.09 -18.91 -31.80
C LEU A 175 3.71 -19.52 -30.44
N ALA A 176 2.60 -19.14 -29.85
CA ALA A 176 2.20 -19.43 -28.48
C ALA A 176 1.49 -20.78 -28.26
N SER A 177 1.43 -21.68 -29.26
CA SER A 177 0.66 -22.92 -29.13
C SER A 177 1.02 -23.72 -27.87
N GLN A 178 2.31 -23.94 -27.63
CA GLN A 178 2.78 -24.67 -26.44
C GLN A 178 2.56 -23.88 -25.13
N GLN A 179 2.64 -22.55 -25.18
CA GLN A 179 2.37 -21.67 -24.03
C GLN A 179 0.88 -21.77 -23.66
N MET A 180 -0.01 -21.72 -24.62
CA MET A 180 -1.47 -21.78 -24.41
C MET A 180 -1.96 -23.13 -23.85
N ASP A 181 -1.20 -24.21 -24.05
CA ASP A 181 -1.51 -25.52 -23.48
C ASP A 181 -1.07 -25.66 -22.00
N LYS A 182 -0.34 -24.68 -21.46
CA LYS A 182 0.09 -24.68 -20.05
C LYS A 182 -1.08 -24.36 -19.12
N LYS A 183 -0.99 -24.80 -17.85
CA LYS A 183 -1.92 -24.35 -16.80
C LYS A 183 -1.77 -22.83 -16.56
N GLY A 184 -2.85 -22.16 -16.17
CA GLY A 184 -2.89 -20.72 -15.99
C GLY A 184 -1.75 -20.14 -15.14
N ASN A 185 -1.33 -20.84 -14.09
CA ASN A 185 -0.20 -20.45 -13.25
C ASN A 185 1.18 -20.76 -13.83
N LYS A 186 1.25 -21.26 -15.06
CA LYS A 186 2.48 -21.61 -15.79
C LYS A 186 2.54 -21.00 -17.20
N ILE A 187 1.55 -20.20 -17.57
CA ILE A 187 1.53 -19.52 -18.88
C ILE A 187 2.70 -18.54 -18.96
N VAL A 188 2.95 -17.79 -17.89
CA VAL A 188 4.11 -16.94 -17.67
C VAL A 188 4.76 -17.38 -16.37
N GLU A 189 6.01 -17.78 -16.39
CA GLU A 189 6.74 -18.20 -15.19
C GLU A 189 7.36 -16.98 -14.50
N GLY A 190 7.66 -17.08 -13.20
CA GLY A 190 8.21 -15.94 -12.44
C GLY A 190 9.55 -15.42 -12.99
N GLU A 191 10.40 -16.34 -13.49
CA GLU A 191 11.68 -15.99 -14.10
C GLU A 191 11.56 -15.40 -15.52
N ASP A 192 10.35 -15.39 -16.11
CA ASP A 192 10.09 -14.77 -17.42
C ASP A 192 9.55 -13.31 -17.26
N LEU A 193 9.48 -12.79 -16.04
CA LEU A 193 8.97 -11.43 -15.74
C LEU A 193 10.07 -10.36 -15.84
N ASP A 194 10.93 -10.46 -16.84
CA ASP A 194 12.02 -9.53 -17.06
C ASP A 194 11.59 -8.27 -17.80
N ILE A 195 12.06 -7.13 -17.34
CA ILE A 195 11.65 -5.82 -17.81
C ILE A 195 12.53 -5.37 -18.97
N LEU A 196 11.94 -5.10 -20.12
CA LEU A 196 12.62 -4.44 -21.25
C LEU A 196 12.86 -2.97 -20.93
N ILE A 197 14.15 -2.55 -20.97
CA ILE A 197 14.55 -1.16 -20.67
C ILE A 197 15.33 -0.49 -21.81
N GLY A 198 15.79 -1.21 -22.80
CA GLY A 198 16.54 -0.62 -23.91
C GLY A 198 16.86 -1.57 -25.05
N ASN A 199 17.13 -0.98 -26.22
CA ASN A 199 17.55 -1.68 -27.44
C ASN A 199 18.57 -0.86 -28.25
N ARG A 200 19.00 0.30 -27.75
CA ARG A 200 19.95 1.16 -28.43
C ARG A 200 21.37 0.91 -27.88
N PRO A 201 22.34 0.51 -28.72
CA PRO A 201 23.72 0.36 -28.27
C PRO A 201 24.38 1.73 -28.03
N ILE A 202 25.36 1.76 -27.12
CA ILE A 202 26.23 2.93 -26.97
C ILE A 202 27.08 3.11 -28.24
N SER A 203 27.26 4.35 -28.70
CA SER A 203 28.15 4.65 -29.82
C SER A 203 29.60 4.62 -29.32
N LEU A 204 30.37 3.66 -29.78
CA LEU A 204 31.81 3.56 -29.50
C LEU A 204 32.64 4.50 -30.41
N LYS A 205 32.02 5.18 -31.40
CA LYS A 205 32.65 6.21 -32.22
C LYS A 205 32.38 7.55 -31.57
N GLY A 206 33.43 8.18 -31.01
CA GLY A 206 33.34 9.48 -30.34
C GLY A 206 32.59 10.50 -31.15
N GLU A 207 31.52 11.03 -30.63
CA GLU A 207 31.02 12.36 -30.96
C GLU A 207 31.90 13.34 -30.16
N GLY A 208 32.85 13.94 -30.85
CA GLY A 208 33.57 15.16 -30.53
C GLY A 208 33.92 15.44 -29.06
N ALA A 209 35.03 14.91 -28.59
CA ALA A 209 35.78 15.54 -27.50
C ALA A 209 37.23 15.70 -27.94
N GLU A 210 37.55 16.85 -28.51
CA GLU A 210 38.90 17.40 -28.42
C GLU A 210 39.09 17.87 -26.97
N GLY A 211 40.01 17.27 -26.24
CA GLY A 211 40.52 17.85 -25.01
C GLY A 211 40.80 16.89 -23.87
N GLU A 212 42.08 16.60 -23.69
CA GLU A 212 42.81 16.28 -22.49
C GLU A 212 42.89 14.85 -21.96
N CYS A 213 44.13 14.40 -21.80
CA CYS A 213 44.62 13.12 -21.30
C CYS A 213 44.08 12.76 -19.90
N ALA A 214 43.50 11.57 -19.76
CA ALA A 214 43.20 10.94 -18.50
C ALA A 214 43.92 9.57 -18.38
N ASN A 215 44.22 9.21 -17.16
CA ASN A 215 45.10 8.10 -16.74
C ASN A 215 44.70 6.69 -17.22
N GLU A 216 45.62 5.97 -17.79
CA GLU A 216 45.55 4.64 -18.41
C GLU A 216 45.41 3.47 -17.39
N GLY A 217 44.57 3.49 -16.40
CA GLY A 217 44.52 2.38 -15.43
C GLY A 217 43.20 1.64 -15.31
N ASP A 218 42.08 2.32 -15.44
CA ASP A 218 40.74 1.78 -15.15
C ASP A 218 39.76 1.86 -16.35
N GLU A 219 40.05 2.67 -17.34
CA GLU A 219 39.23 2.89 -18.55
C GLU A 219 39.27 1.68 -19.51
N GLY A 220 40.37 0.95 -19.56
CA GLY A 220 40.53 -0.18 -20.49
C GLY A 220 39.66 -1.42 -20.18
N ALA A 221 39.15 -1.56 -18.95
CA ALA A 221 38.24 -2.64 -18.56
C ALA A 221 36.78 -2.24 -18.89
N LYS A 222 36.39 -1.01 -18.57
CA LYS A 222 35.05 -0.46 -18.84
C LYS A 222 34.76 -0.39 -20.35
N ASP A 223 35.73 -0.05 -21.18
CA ASP A 223 35.63 -0.07 -22.64
C ASP A 223 35.47 -1.48 -23.23
N LYS A 224 36.08 -2.49 -22.63
CA LYS A 224 35.97 -3.89 -23.10
C LYS A 224 34.61 -4.48 -22.74
N ASP A 225 34.04 -4.15 -21.60
CA ASP A 225 32.69 -4.62 -21.17
C ASP A 225 31.61 -3.88 -21.95
N ALA A 226 31.77 -2.58 -22.20
CA ALA A 226 30.88 -1.80 -23.07
C ALA A 226 30.87 -2.33 -24.53
N ALA A 227 31.98 -2.91 -25.00
CA ALA A 227 32.06 -3.53 -26.34
C ALA A 227 31.34 -4.89 -26.41
N LYS A 228 31.17 -5.59 -25.28
CA LYS A 228 30.47 -6.89 -25.21
C LYS A 228 28.96 -6.71 -25.01
N GLU A 229 28.54 -5.75 -24.18
CA GLU A 229 27.15 -5.46 -23.79
C GLU A 229 26.81 -3.98 -24.07
N PRO A 230 26.81 -3.56 -25.36
CA PRO A 230 26.70 -2.14 -25.70
C PRO A 230 25.35 -1.50 -25.40
N VAL A 231 24.27 -2.28 -25.34
CA VAL A 231 22.92 -1.78 -24.97
C VAL A 231 22.82 -1.59 -23.48
N LYS A 232 23.33 -2.55 -22.69
CA LYS A 232 23.46 -2.42 -21.24
C LYS A 232 24.31 -1.21 -20.85
N ALA A 233 25.44 -1.03 -21.54
CA ALA A 233 26.34 0.10 -21.29
C ALA A 233 25.65 1.45 -21.56
N PHE A 234 24.78 1.52 -22.58
CA PHE A 234 24.01 2.73 -22.85
C PHE A 234 22.94 2.99 -21.78
N ALA A 235 22.24 1.94 -21.33
CA ALA A 235 21.29 2.06 -20.22
C ALA A 235 21.96 2.55 -18.93
N LEU A 236 23.12 1.96 -18.58
CA LEU A 236 23.91 2.41 -17.42
C LEU A 236 24.36 3.88 -17.56
N LYS A 237 24.78 4.30 -18.76
CA LYS A 237 25.14 5.69 -18.99
C LYS A 237 23.96 6.63 -18.73
N LEU A 238 22.77 6.31 -19.20
CA LEU A 238 21.58 7.11 -18.96
C LEU A 238 21.21 7.21 -17.47
N LEU A 239 21.34 6.10 -16.73
CA LEU A 239 21.13 6.06 -15.28
C LEU A 239 22.20 6.87 -14.54
N ALA A 240 23.47 6.78 -14.97
CA ALA A 240 24.55 7.57 -14.40
C ALA A 240 24.36 9.08 -14.68
N ASP A 241 24.01 9.44 -15.92
CA ASP A 241 23.79 10.84 -16.30
C ASP A 241 22.59 11.48 -15.55
N LYS A 242 21.50 10.73 -15.34
CA LYS A 242 20.28 11.25 -14.67
C LYS A 242 20.36 11.18 -13.14
N TYR A 243 20.89 10.11 -12.59
CA TYR A 243 20.81 9.79 -11.16
C TYR A 243 22.17 9.68 -10.47
N GLY A 244 23.28 9.71 -11.23
CA GLY A 244 24.62 9.56 -10.68
C GLY A 244 24.88 8.19 -10.04
N ILE A 245 24.23 7.13 -10.52
CA ILE A 245 24.35 5.76 -10.01
C ILE A 245 25.22 4.90 -10.92
N GLU A 246 25.88 3.90 -10.32
CA GLU A 246 26.64 2.86 -10.99
C GLU A 246 25.93 1.49 -10.86
N GLU A 247 26.34 0.51 -11.67
CA GLU A 247 25.74 -0.85 -11.63
C GLU A 247 25.82 -1.46 -10.23
N ALA A 248 26.93 -1.26 -9.50
CA ALA A 248 27.12 -1.78 -8.15
C ALA A 248 26.13 -1.18 -7.11
N ASP A 249 25.53 -0.03 -7.41
CA ASP A 249 24.59 0.61 -6.50
C ASP A 249 23.24 -0.15 -6.45
N PHE A 250 22.92 -0.97 -7.45
CA PHE A 250 21.75 -1.86 -7.42
C PHE A 250 21.78 -2.86 -6.26
N LEU A 251 22.94 -3.21 -5.72
CA LEU A 251 23.06 -4.10 -4.56
C LEU A 251 22.33 -3.55 -3.30
N SER A 252 22.15 -2.26 -3.23
CA SER A 252 21.44 -1.56 -2.14
C SER A 252 20.27 -0.72 -2.67
N ALA A 253 19.62 -1.21 -3.73
CA ALA A 253 18.41 -0.64 -4.28
C ALA A 253 17.15 -1.31 -3.71
N GLU A 254 16.10 -0.53 -3.58
CA GLU A 254 14.72 -0.97 -3.41
C GLU A 254 13.93 -0.34 -4.55
N ILE A 255 13.83 -1.04 -5.67
CA ILE A 255 13.17 -0.58 -6.90
C ILE A 255 12.00 -1.48 -7.22
N GLU A 256 10.86 -0.86 -7.40
CA GLU A 256 9.56 -1.45 -7.68
C GLU A 256 9.09 -1.07 -9.08
N MET A 257 8.73 -2.08 -9.87
CA MET A 257 8.11 -1.92 -11.17
C MET A 257 6.59 -2.05 -11.00
N VAL A 258 5.88 -0.98 -11.29
CA VAL A 258 4.44 -0.83 -11.05
C VAL A 258 3.72 -0.36 -12.31
N PRO A 259 2.40 -0.53 -12.46
CA PRO A 259 1.67 -0.03 -13.63
C PRO A 259 1.86 1.47 -13.82
N ALA A 260 2.25 1.86 -15.03
CA ALA A 260 2.40 3.27 -15.41
C ALA A 260 1.03 3.94 -15.61
N GLY A 261 0.97 5.24 -15.34
CA GLY A 261 -0.22 6.07 -15.54
C GLY A 261 -1.07 6.22 -14.29
N ARG A 262 -2.01 7.16 -14.36
CA ARG A 262 -2.84 7.58 -13.23
C ARG A 262 -4.07 6.71 -13.05
N ALA A 263 -4.56 6.59 -11.83
CA ALA A 263 -5.91 6.13 -11.54
C ALA A 263 -6.94 7.04 -12.21
N ARG A 264 -8.10 6.48 -12.54
CA ARG A 264 -9.17 7.18 -13.27
C ARG A 264 -10.54 6.81 -12.73
N GLU A 265 -11.50 7.68 -13.01
CA GLU A 265 -12.91 7.34 -12.87
C GLU A 265 -13.29 6.26 -13.89
N LEU A 266 -14.13 5.31 -13.46
CA LEU A 266 -14.61 4.19 -14.27
C LEU A 266 -16.13 4.23 -14.40
N GLY A 267 -16.61 3.86 -15.59
CA GLY A 267 -18.03 3.81 -15.95
C GLY A 267 -18.50 5.11 -16.62
N PHE A 268 -19.61 5.02 -17.37
CA PHE A 268 -20.21 6.20 -18.00
C PHE A 268 -20.72 7.22 -16.99
N ASP A 269 -21.14 6.74 -15.83
CA ASP A 269 -21.63 7.53 -14.69
C ASP A 269 -20.52 7.98 -13.75
N ARG A 270 -19.27 7.56 -14.00
CA ARG A 270 -18.09 7.89 -13.18
C ARG A 270 -18.22 7.51 -11.71
N SER A 271 -19.03 6.48 -11.41
CA SER A 271 -19.32 6.07 -10.02
C SER A 271 -18.23 5.24 -9.37
N MET A 272 -17.23 4.80 -10.12
CA MET A 272 -16.16 3.94 -9.67
C MET A 272 -14.78 4.55 -9.94
N VAL A 273 -13.78 4.02 -9.27
CA VAL A 273 -12.36 4.32 -9.50
C VAL A 273 -11.64 3.06 -9.96
N ILE A 274 -10.84 3.17 -11.01
CA ILE A 274 -9.87 2.15 -11.44
C ILE A 274 -8.46 2.66 -11.21
N GLY A 275 -7.64 1.88 -10.52
CA GLY A 275 -6.26 2.26 -10.19
C GLY A 275 -5.43 1.08 -9.72
N TYR A 276 -4.11 1.27 -9.64
CA TYR A 276 -3.17 0.29 -9.11
C TYR A 276 -3.05 0.43 -7.59
N GLY A 277 -3.13 -0.71 -6.91
CA GLY A 277 -2.89 -0.80 -5.46
C GLY A 277 -4.00 -0.18 -4.62
N GLN A 278 -5.26 -0.36 -5.01
CA GLN A 278 -6.39 -0.06 -4.13
C GLN A 278 -6.40 -0.98 -2.91
N ASP A 279 -5.86 -2.18 -3.05
CA ASP A 279 -5.45 -3.07 -1.98
C ASP A 279 -4.06 -2.62 -1.46
N ASP A 280 -3.92 -2.01 -0.26
CA ASP A 280 -5.01 -1.54 0.62
C ASP A 280 -4.95 0.00 0.77
N ARG A 281 -4.41 0.70 -0.25
CA ARG A 281 -4.24 2.17 -0.19
C ARG A 281 -5.57 2.92 -0.12
N VAL A 282 -6.68 2.30 -0.51
CA VAL A 282 -8.00 2.92 -0.35
C VAL A 282 -8.39 3.01 1.11
N CYS A 283 -8.17 1.94 1.89
CA CYS A 283 -8.43 1.97 3.33
C CYS A 283 -7.37 2.78 4.08
N ALA A 284 -6.11 2.75 3.63
CA ALA A 284 -5.04 3.58 4.18
C ALA A 284 -5.35 5.09 4.01
N TYR A 285 -5.78 5.52 2.82
CA TYR A 285 -6.15 6.90 2.55
C TYR A 285 -7.36 7.34 3.38
N THR A 286 -8.43 6.56 3.40
CA THR A 286 -9.65 6.92 4.14
C THR A 286 -9.41 6.91 5.65
N SER A 287 -8.56 6.01 6.17
CA SER A 287 -8.09 6.02 7.56
C SER A 287 -7.25 7.26 7.88
N LEU A 288 -6.34 7.63 6.98
CA LEU A 288 -5.51 8.83 7.12
C LEU A 288 -6.37 10.09 7.20
N ILE A 289 -7.29 10.30 6.25
CA ILE A 289 -8.16 11.47 6.25
C ILE A 289 -9.04 11.51 7.50
N ALA A 290 -9.64 10.37 7.90
CA ALA A 290 -10.41 10.27 9.13
C ALA A 290 -9.60 10.67 10.38
N GLN A 291 -8.33 10.24 10.46
CA GLN A 291 -7.43 10.60 11.56
C GLN A 291 -7.10 12.10 11.57
N LEU A 292 -6.84 12.69 10.40
CA LEU A 292 -6.47 14.11 10.30
C LEU A 292 -7.66 15.04 10.64
N GLU A 293 -8.90 14.57 10.44
CA GLU A 293 -10.14 15.31 10.69
C GLU A 293 -10.79 14.99 12.05
N THR A 294 -10.10 14.22 12.90
CA THR A 294 -10.59 14.02 14.27
C THR A 294 -10.70 15.36 15.03
N PRO A 295 -11.78 15.57 15.82
CA PRO A 295 -11.91 16.78 16.63
C PRO A 295 -10.85 16.84 17.73
N ALA A 296 -10.58 18.06 18.23
CA ALA A 296 -9.56 18.29 19.26
C ALA A 296 -9.94 17.69 20.63
N ASP A 297 -11.23 17.50 20.91
CA ASP A 297 -11.79 17.10 22.20
C ASP A 297 -12.13 15.60 22.31
N LEU A 298 -11.30 14.75 21.74
CA LEU A 298 -11.49 13.30 21.82
C LEU A 298 -11.50 12.79 23.26
N ALA A 299 -12.42 11.86 23.54
CA ALA A 299 -12.43 11.15 24.82
C ALA A 299 -11.30 10.10 24.90
N LYS A 300 -11.24 9.19 23.94
CA LYS A 300 -10.16 8.21 23.80
C LYS A 300 -9.13 8.70 22.80
N THR A 301 -7.90 8.27 22.98
CA THR A 301 -6.81 8.48 22.01
C THR A 301 -7.15 7.82 20.68
N ALA A 302 -7.05 8.58 19.60
CA ALA A 302 -7.18 8.10 18.23
C ALA A 302 -5.82 7.75 17.64
N VAL A 303 -5.74 6.59 17.01
CA VAL A 303 -4.51 6.07 16.39
C VAL A 303 -4.78 5.58 14.99
N THR A 304 -3.92 5.92 14.04
CA THR A 304 -3.89 5.31 12.71
C THR A 304 -2.53 4.69 12.47
N VAL A 305 -2.53 3.40 12.10
CA VAL A 305 -1.32 2.60 11.83
C VAL A 305 -1.32 2.22 10.36
N LEU A 306 -0.34 2.70 9.61
CA LEU A 306 -0.11 2.35 8.21
C LEU A 306 1.15 1.51 8.13
N VAL A 307 1.03 0.25 7.73
CA VAL A 307 2.12 -0.72 7.74
C VAL A 307 2.53 -1.17 6.34
N ASP A 308 3.71 -1.74 6.26
CA ASP A 308 4.30 -2.37 5.07
C ASP A 308 4.25 -3.91 5.23
N LYS A 309 4.49 -4.64 4.15
CA LYS A 309 4.71 -6.09 4.12
C LYS A 309 3.49 -6.98 4.41
N GLU A 310 2.28 -6.42 4.39
CA GLU A 310 1.09 -7.26 4.54
C GLU A 310 1.06 -8.36 3.49
N GLU A 311 1.28 -8.01 2.24
CA GLU A 311 1.24 -8.87 1.05
C GLU A 311 2.23 -10.05 1.07
N ILE A 312 3.21 -10.00 1.95
CA ILE A 312 4.22 -11.06 2.15
C ILE A 312 4.26 -11.59 3.58
N GLY A 313 3.17 -11.39 4.35
CA GLY A 313 2.95 -11.99 5.66
C GLY A 313 3.32 -11.12 6.86
N SER A 314 3.44 -9.81 6.70
CA SER A 314 3.65 -8.80 7.77
C SER A 314 4.94 -8.93 8.57
N VAL A 315 5.91 -9.75 8.14
CA VAL A 315 7.17 -10.01 8.85
C VAL A 315 8.24 -9.02 8.41
N GLY A 316 8.98 -8.47 9.38
CA GLY A 316 10.06 -7.50 9.18
C GLY A 316 9.86 -6.21 9.96
N ALA A 317 10.85 -5.33 9.95
CA ALA A 317 10.89 -4.12 10.80
C ALA A 317 9.76 -3.12 10.52
N THR A 318 9.17 -3.16 9.34
CA THR A 318 8.12 -2.24 8.88
C THR A 318 6.73 -2.88 8.81
N GLY A 319 6.64 -4.21 8.98
CA GLY A 319 5.38 -4.95 9.01
C GLY A 319 4.69 -4.90 10.38
N MET A 320 3.40 -5.24 10.41
CA MET A 320 2.60 -5.23 11.65
C MET A 320 3.10 -6.23 12.70
N ALA A 321 3.86 -7.26 12.31
CA ALA A 321 4.46 -8.22 13.24
C ALA A 321 5.67 -7.65 14.00
N SER A 322 6.18 -6.47 13.63
CA SER A 322 7.28 -5.80 14.33
C SER A 322 6.82 -5.19 15.67
N ASN A 323 7.78 -4.83 16.50
CA ASN A 323 7.51 -4.10 17.74
C ASN A 323 7.27 -2.59 17.52
N PHE A 324 7.23 -2.12 16.29
CA PHE A 324 7.12 -0.68 15.99
C PHE A 324 5.88 -0.05 16.64
N PHE A 325 4.71 -0.70 16.52
CA PHE A 325 3.47 -0.21 17.13
C PHE A 325 3.60 -0.16 18.67
N GLU A 326 4.01 -1.26 19.31
CA GLU A 326 4.13 -1.34 20.77
C GLU A 326 5.15 -0.32 21.31
N ASN A 327 6.30 -0.21 20.66
CA ASN A 327 7.35 0.75 21.06
C ASN A 327 6.86 2.21 20.93
N THR A 328 6.17 2.52 19.84
CA THR A 328 5.61 3.88 19.63
C THR A 328 4.61 4.25 20.74
N ILE A 329 3.70 3.33 21.09
CA ILE A 329 2.75 3.59 22.18
C ILE A 329 3.45 3.69 23.53
N ALA A 330 4.50 2.89 23.77
CA ALA A 330 5.27 2.97 25.02
C ALA A 330 5.96 4.35 25.19
N GLU A 331 6.59 4.88 24.14
CA GLU A 331 7.20 6.21 24.15
C GLU A 331 6.17 7.32 24.40
N ILE A 332 5.02 7.26 23.74
CA ILE A 332 3.94 8.22 23.95
C ILE A 332 3.42 8.16 25.40
N MET A 333 3.26 6.97 25.96
CA MET A 333 2.82 6.80 27.34
C MET A 333 3.85 7.35 28.34
N GLU A 334 5.16 7.18 28.07
CA GLU A 334 6.22 7.77 28.90
C GLU A 334 6.14 9.30 28.89
N LEU A 335 6.02 9.91 27.69
CA LEU A 335 5.91 11.38 27.55
C LEU A 335 4.58 11.92 28.11
N ALA A 336 3.53 11.11 28.16
CA ALA A 336 2.25 11.47 28.79
C ALA A 336 2.22 11.25 30.32
N GLY A 337 3.32 10.77 30.92
CA GLY A 337 3.39 10.47 32.35
C GLY A 337 2.62 9.19 32.77
N GLU A 338 2.32 8.31 31.81
CA GLU A 338 1.62 7.03 32.02
C GLU A 338 2.53 5.81 31.75
N GLY A 339 3.85 5.99 31.68
CA GLY A 339 4.83 4.99 31.31
C GLY A 339 4.84 3.75 32.21
N GLY A 340 5.44 2.68 31.71
CA GLY A 340 5.66 1.43 32.40
C GLY A 340 4.99 0.22 31.74
N MET A 341 5.58 -0.97 31.96
CA MET A 341 5.16 -2.21 31.30
C MET A 341 3.70 -2.58 31.54
N LEU A 342 3.23 -2.49 32.79
CA LEU A 342 1.86 -2.87 33.13
C LEU A 342 0.81 -1.88 32.62
N PRO A 343 1.00 -0.56 32.72
CA PRO A 343 0.16 0.43 32.04
C PRO A 343 0.06 0.20 30.54
N LEU A 344 1.17 -0.06 29.84
CA LEU A 344 1.21 -0.37 28.40
C LEU A 344 0.35 -1.60 28.07
N ARG A 345 0.53 -2.71 28.79
CA ARG A 345 -0.26 -3.93 28.55
C ARG A 345 -1.76 -3.71 28.76
N ARG A 346 -2.12 -2.87 29.74
CA ARG A 346 -3.52 -2.49 29.99
C ARG A 346 -4.07 -1.61 28.86
N ALA A 347 -3.28 -0.66 28.38
CA ALA A 347 -3.63 0.22 27.26
C ALA A 347 -3.93 -0.61 26.01
N LEU A 348 -3.00 -1.50 25.63
CA LEU A 348 -3.15 -2.36 24.46
C LEU A 348 -4.38 -3.28 24.58
N SER A 349 -4.55 -3.95 25.73
CA SER A 349 -5.67 -4.89 25.93
C SER A 349 -7.04 -4.20 26.00
N ALA A 350 -7.11 -2.93 26.44
CA ALA A 350 -8.35 -2.16 26.50
C ALA A 350 -8.70 -1.44 25.20
N SER A 351 -7.84 -1.52 24.19
CA SER A 351 -8.01 -0.84 22.89
C SER A 351 -8.99 -1.60 21.99
N SER A 352 -9.47 -0.89 20.97
CA SER A 352 -10.33 -1.44 19.92
C SER A 352 -9.79 -1.02 18.57
N MET A 353 -9.81 -1.93 17.60
CA MET A 353 -9.26 -1.68 16.27
C MET A 353 -10.22 -2.08 15.15
N LEU A 354 -10.35 -1.23 14.16
CA LEU A 354 -10.74 -1.62 12.82
C LEU A 354 -9.45 -1.91 12.04
N SER A 355 -9.24 -3.19 11.73
CA SER A 355 -8.17 -3.64 10.84
C SER A 355 -8.66 -3.42 9.43
N SER A 356 -8.28 -2.26 8.87
CA SER A 356 -8.75 -1.89 7.55
C SER A 356 -7.98 -2.66 6.50
N ASP A 357 -8.74 -3.38 5.66
CA ASP A 357 -8.24 -4.16 4.54
C ASP A 357 -9.40 -4.39 3.57
N VAL A 358 -9.14 -4.33 2.28
CA VAL A 358 -10.18 -4.47 1.26
C VAL A 358 -10.84 -5.84 1.31
N SER A 359 -12.07 -5.93 0.81
CA SER A 359 -12.83 -7.18 0.73
C SER A 359 -13.13 -7.54 -0.72
N ALA A 360 -13.16 -8.84 -1.03
CA ALA A 360 -13.47 -9.32 -2.38
C ALA A 360 -14.89 -8.91 -2.78
N GLY A 361 -15.01 -7.98 -3.73
CA GLY A 361 -16.27 -7.54 -4.31
C GLY A 361 -16.94 -8.65 -5.13
N PHE A 362 -18.25 -8.79 -4.98
CA PHE A 362 -19.01 -9.74 -5.79
C PHE A 362 -18.93 -9.35 -7.27
N ASP A 363 -18.29 -10.21 -8.05
CA ASP A 363 -18.19 -10.05 -9.51
C ASP A 363 -19.20 -10.98 -10.20
N PRO A 364 -20.17 -10.44 -10.93
CA PRO A 364 -21.18 -11.26 -11.62
C PRO A 364 -20.58 -12.19 -12.68
N ALA A 365 -19.41 -11.88 -13.25
CA ALA A 365 -18.71 -12.75 -14.18
C ALA A 365 -18.12 -14.00 -13.50
N TYR A 366 -17.91 -13.94 -12.19
CA TYR A 366 -17.34 -15.02 -11.37
C TYR A 366 -18.24 -15.41 -10.20
N ALA A 367 -19.55 -15.24 -10.32
CA ALA A 367 -20.54 -15.48 -9.28
C ALA A 367 -20.43 -16.86 -8.58
N SER A 368 -19.88 -17.87 -9.28
CA SER A 368 -19.78 -19.24 -8.78
C SER A 368 -18.84 -19.41 -7.57
N VAL A 369 -17.92 -18.46 -7.33
CA VAL A 369 -16.97 -18.50 -6.18
C VAL A 369 -17.46 -17.69 -4.99
N PHE A 370 -18.61 -17.02 -5.08
CA PHE A 370 -19.21 -16.24 -4.00
C PHE A 370 -20.46 -16.92 -3.42
N GLU A 371 -20.74 -16.63 -2.15
CA GLU A 371 -22.03 -16.89 -1.51
C GLU A 371 -22.78 -15.53 -1.39
N PRO A 372 -23.81 -15.27 -2.20
CA PRO A 372 -24.36 -13.91 -2.34
C PRO A 372 -24.93 -13.28 -1.06
N LYS A 373 -25.35 -14.10 -0.07
CA LYS A 373 -25.85 -13.58 1.20
C LYS A 373 -24.77 -13.02 2.11
N ASN A 374 -23.52 -13.44 1.89
CA ASN A 374 -22.35 -13.09 2.70
C ASN A 374 -21.22 -12.54 1.81
N ALA A 375 -21.54 -11.98 0.65
CA ALA A 375 -20.58 -11.33 -0.22
C ALA A 375 -20.63 -9.80 -0.07
N ALA A 376 -19.50 -9.15 -0.31
CA ALA A 376 -19.41 -7.70 -0.41
C ALA A 376 -19.86 -7.21 -1.79
N PHE A 377 -20.63 -6.14 -1.85
CA PHE A 377 -21.09 -5.54 -3.10
C PHE A 377 -20.65 -4.09 -3.20
N LEU A 378 -20.18 -3.69 -4.37
CA LEU A 378 -19.83 -2.29 -4.64
C LEU A 378 -21.03 -1.37 -4.49
N GLY A 379 -20.81 -0.17 -3.93
CA GLY A 379 -21.84 0.85 -3.75
C GLY A 379 -22.79 0.59 -2.58
N ARG A 380 -22.43 -0.31 -1.65
CA ARG A 380 -23.21 -0.59 -0.44
C ARG A 380 -22.52 -0.17 0.86
N GLY A 381 -21.40 0.53 0.75
CA GLY A 381 -20.68 1.11 1.86
C GLY A 381 -19.62 0.21 2.46
N LEU A 382 -19.21 0.55 3.67
CA LEU A 382 -18.13 -0.09 4.41
C LEU A 382 -18.41 -1.58 4.64
N VAL A 383 -17.42 -2.44 4.43
CA VAL A 383 -17.54 -3.89 4.62
C VAL A 383 -16.92 -4.27 5.96
N PHE A 384 -17.60 -5.09 6.75
CA PHE A 384 -17.05 -5.73 7.93
C PHE A 384 -16.95 -7.24 7.71
N ASN A 385 -15.74 -7.79 7.85
CA ASN A 385 -15.49 -9.22 7.87
C ASN A 385 -15.26 -9.67 9.34
N LYS A 386 -16.22 -10.40 9.89
CA LYS A 386 -16.11 -10.92 11.27
C LYS A 386 -14.88 -11.82 11.42
N TYR A 387 -14.53 -12.52 10.34
CA TYR A 387 -13.35 -13.35 10.16
C TYR A 387 -12.99 -13.41 8.68
N THR A 388 -11.72 -13.67 8.37
CA THR A 388 -11.20 -13.77 7.01
C THR A 388 -10.65 -15.16 6.71
N GLY A 389 -9.73 -15.70 7.36
CA GLY A 389 -9.03 -16.97 7.24
C GLY A 389 -9.60 -18.07 6.32
N ALA A 390 -8.78 -19.02 5.97
CA ALA A 390 -9.14 -20.18 5.15
C ALA A 390 -9.26 -21.45 6.02
N ARG A 391 -9.76 -22.56 5.46
CA ARG A 391 -9.77 -23.88 6.09
C ARG A 391 -10.31 -23.86 7.52
N GLY A 392 -11.56 -23.46 7.69
CA GLY A 392 -12.21 -23.38 8.99
C GLY A 392 -11.74 -22.18 9.83
N LYS A 393 -11.54 -21.02 9.22
CA LYS A 393 -11.13 -19.75 9.82
C LYS A 393 -9.67 -19.75 10.35
N SER A 394 -8.82 -20.62 9.81
CA SER A 394 -7.43 -20.70 10.24
C SER A 394 -6.67 -19.44 9.88
N GLY A 395 -5.84 -18.93 10.82
CA GLY A 395 -5.02 -17.75 10.60
C GLY A 395 -5.78 -16.42 10.56
N SER A 396 -7.04 -16.38 11.06
CA SER A 396 -7.80 -15.14 11.14
C SER A 396 -8.12 -14.73 12.58
N ASN A 397 -8.47 -13.46 12.76
CA ASN A 397 -9.19 -13.00 13.92
C ASN A 397 -10.68 -13.31 13.73
N ASP A 398 -11.38 -13.82 14.77
CA ASP A 398 -12.86 -13.97 14.79
C ASP A 398 -13.41 -12.99 15.83
N ALA A 399 -13.91 -11.85 15.36
CA ALA A 399 -14.40 -10.78 16.24
C ALA A 399 -15.53 -11.26 17.15
N SER A 400 -15.52 -10.84 18.43
CA SER A 400 -16.56 -11.19 19.41
C SER A 400 -17.92 -10.59 19.02
N ALA A 401 -19.00 -11.26 19.42
CA ALA A 401 -20.36 -10.78 19.14
C ALA A 401 -20.61 -9.40 19.77
N GLU A 402 -20.06 -9.16 20.96
CA GLU A 402 -20.18 -7.89 21.69
C GLU A 402 -19.47 -6.76 20.95
N TYR A 403 -18.29 -7.03 20.40
CA TYR A 403 -17.55 -6.04 19.64
C TYR A 403 -18.26 -5.72 18.31
N VAL A 404 -18.72 -6.72 17.58
CA VAL A 404 -19.52 -6.53 16.37
C VAL A 404 -20.75 -5.67 16.66
N ALA A 405 -21.46 -5.94 17.77
CA ALA A 405 -22.64 -5.15 18.17
C ALA A 405 -22.27 -3.69 18.48
N ARG A 406 -21.12 -3.44 19.11
CA ARG A 406 -20.60 -2.09 19.37
C ARG A 406 -20.29 -1.35 18.07
N VAL A 407 -19.55 -1.98 17.15
CA VAL A 407 -19.21 -1.40 15.85
C VAL A 407 -20.48 -1.06 15.06
N ARG A 408 -21.46 -1.97 14.99
CA ARG A 408 -22.74 -1.72 14.34
C ARG A 408 -23.44 -0.49 14.91
N ARG A 409 -23.53 -0.35 16.23
CA ARG A 409 -24.12 0.83 16.85
C ARG A 409 -23.42 2.12 16.45
N VAL A 410 -22.07 2.14 16.44
CA VAL A 410 -21.29 3.31 16.02
C VAL A 410 -21.64 3.72 14.58
N MET A 411 -21.75 2.74 13.67
CA MET A 411 -22.10 2.99 12.27
C MET A 411 -23.55 3.46 12.11
N ASP A 412 -24.49 2.81 12.78
CA ASP A 412 -25.92 3.17 12.75
C ASP A 412 -26.15 4.59 13.31
N ASP A 413 -25.54 4.92 14.45
CA ASP A 413 -25.64 6.24 15.09
C ASP A 413 -25.04 7.35 14.22
N ALA A 414 -24.05 7.04 13.39
CA ALA A 414 -23.42 7.98 12.47
C ALA A 414 -24.06 8.01 11.06
N GLY A 415 -25.09 7.18 10.81
CA GLY A 415 -25.75 7.09 9.51
C GLY A 415 -24.86 6.54 8.38
N VAL A 416 -23.83 5.75 8.74
CA VAL A 416 -22.90 5.11 7.79
C VAL A 416 -23.56 3.91 7.14
N SER A 417 -23.47 3.81 5.81
CA SER A 417 -23.85 2.60 5.10
C SER A 417 -22.77 1.55 5.25
N PHE A 418 -23.16 0.36 5.70
CA PHE A 418 -22.24 -0.75 5.84
C PHE A 418 -22.89 -2.10 5.52
N GLN A 419 -22.06 -3.08 5.27
CA GLN A 419 -22.42 -4.46 4.99
C GLN A 419 -21.49 -5.42 5.71
N THR A 420 -21.87 -6.70 5.81
CA THR A 420 -21.03 -7.77 6.34
C THR A 420 -20.75 -8.79 5.26
N ALA A 421 -19.53 -9.30 5.19
CA ALA A 421 -19.14 -10.25 4.16
C ALA A 421 -18.16 -11.32 4.67
N GLU A 422 -18.00 -12.35 3.86
CA GLU A 422 -16.91 -13.32 3.91
C GLU A 422 -16.09 -13.21 2.62
N LEU A 423 -14.83 -13.60 2.66
CA LEU A 423 -13.93 -13.58 1.51
C LEU A 423 -14.18 -14.82 0.60
N GLY A 424 -15.18 -14.71 -0.27
CA GLY A 424 -15.65 -15.81 -1.11
C GLY A 424 -16.48 -16.86 -0.34
N LYS A 425 -16.91 -17.91 -1.02
CA LYS A 425 -17.63 -19.01 -0.37
C LYS A 425 -16.66 -19.98 0.31
N VAL A 426 -17.16 -20.72 1.29
CA VAL A 426 -16.41 -21.76 2.02
C VAL A 426 -15.69 -22.71 1.06
N ASP A 427 -14.45 -23.03 1.34
CA ASP A 427 -13.52 -23.84 0.56
C ASP A 427 -13.02 -23.20 -0.76
N ALA A 428 -13.63 -22.11 -1.23
CA ALA A 428 -13.18 -21.39 -2.42
C ALA A 428 -12.37 -20.13 -2.08
N GLY A 429 -12.68 -19.48 -0.96
CA GLY A 429 -12.06 -18.24 -0.54
C GLY A 429 -11.40 -18.34 0.83
N GLY A 430 -10.81 -17.23 1.25
CA GLY A 430 -10.13 -17.04 2.52
C GLY A 430 -8.73 -16.47 2.32
N GLY A 431 -8.33 -15.55 3.17
CA GLY A 431 -7.02 -14.91 3.18
C GLY A 431 -6.62 -14.50 4.59
N GLY A 432 -5.36 -14.18 4.80
CA GLY A 432 -4.89 -13.51 6.01
C GLY A 432 -5.05 -12.00 5.88
N THR A 433 -5.08 -11.32 7.00
CA THR A 433 -5.02 -9.87 7.15
C THR A 433 -4.16 -9.53 8.34
N ILE A 434 -3.85 -8.28 8.58
CA ILE A 434 -3.09 -7.89 9.78
C ILE A 434 -3.87 -8.08 11.09
N ALA A 435 -5.18 -8.30 11.06
CA ALA A 435 -6.08 -8.30 12.23
C ALA A 435 -5.66 -9.25 13.37
N TYR A 436 -5.11 -10.44 13.06
CA TYR A 436 -4.70 -11.39 14.07
C TYR A 436 -3.47 -10.93 14.89
N LEU A 437 -2.68 -10.00 14.36
CA LEU A 437 -1.48 -9.49 15.03
C LEU A 437 -1.82 -8.59 16.22
N PRO A 438 -2.62 -7.50 16.07
CA PRO A 438 -3.07 -6.71 17.21
C PRO A 438 -3.97 -7.50 18.17
N ALA A 439 -4.75 -8.47 17.69
CA ALA A 439 -5.55 -9.34 18.54
C ALA A 439 -4.72 -10.12 19.58
N LYS A 440 -3.42 -10.36 19.32
CA LYS A 440 -2.51 -10.97 20.31
C LYS A 440 -2.31 -10.16 21.58
N TYR A 441 -2.55 -8.84 21.53
CA TYR A 441 -2.51 -7.98 22.71
C TYR A 441 -3.77 -8.08 23.58
N GLY A 442 -4.78 -8.83 23.12
CA GLY A 442 -6.06 -8.98 23.83
C GLY A 442 -7.05 -7.85 23.55
N MET A 443 -6.79 -6.99 22.55
CA MET A 443 -7.72 -5.95 22.14
C MET A 443 -8.85 -6.51 21.25
N ASP A 444 -9.95 -5.78 21.18
CA ASP A 444 -11.03 -6.07 20.25
C ASP A 444 -10.64 -5.65 18.81
N VAL A 445 -10.68 -6.59 17.87
CA VAL A 445 -10.33 -6.34 16.46
C VAL A 445 -11.40 -6.90 15.53
N ILE A 446 -11.71 -6.19 14.46
CA ILE A 446 -12.53 -6.65 13.33
C ILE A 446 -11.93 -6.14 12.02
N ASP A 447 -11.99 -6.96 10.98
CA ASP A 447 -11.61 -6.54 9.64
C ASP A 447 -12.69 -5.62 9.04
N SER A 448 -12.24 -4.53 8.41
CA SER A 448 -13.11 -3.47 7.90
C SER A 448 -12.48 -2.80 6.68
N GLY A 449 -13.18 -2.78 5.55
CA GLY A 449 -12.66 -2.15 4.34
C GLY A 449 -13.71 -1.88 3.30
N VAL A 450 -13.32 -1.79 2.04
CA VAL A 450 -14.23 -1.58 0.92
C VAL A 450 -14.23 -2.77 -0.03
N ALA A 451 -15.31 -2.93 -0.79
CA ALA A 451 -15.39 -3.96 -1.82
C ALA A 451 -14.50 -3.58 -3.03
N VAL A 452 -13.63 -4.49 -3.45
CA VAL A 452 -12.72 -4.31 -4.59
C VAL A 452 -12.90 -5.45 -5.59
N LEU A 453 -12.98 -5.11 -6.88
CA LEU A 453 -12.90 -6.08 -7.98
C LEU A 453 -11.47 -6.15 -8.49
N SER A 454 -11.10 -7.32 -9.02
CA SER A 454 -9.76 -7.58 -9.57
C SER A 454 -8.63 -7.35 -8.56
N MET A 455 -8.87 -7.60 -7.28
CA MET A 455 -7.87 -7.51 -6.20
C MET A 455 -6.57 -8.22 -6.61
N HIS A 456 -5.41 -7.63 -6.31
CA HIS A 456 -4.05 -8.06 -6.71
C HIS A 456 -3.76 -8.00 -8.23
N ALA A 457 -4.70 -7.51 -9.07
CA ALA A 457 -4.38 -7.24 -10.46
C ALA A 457 -3.66 -5.88 -10.61
N PRO A 458 -2.96 -5.64 -11.72
CA PRO A 458 -2.35 -4.33 -11.99
C PRO A 458 -3.33 -3.14 -11.97
N TRP A 459 -4.61 -3.42 -12.18
CA TRP A 459 -5.70 -2.44 -12.13
C TRP A 459 -6.88 -3.03 -11.37
N GLU A 460 -7.29 -2.36 -10.30
CA GLU A 460 -8.34 -2.75 -9.38
C GLU A 460 -9.47 -1.73 -9.39
N VAL A 461 -10.68 -2.14 -9.00
CA VAL A 461 -11.86 -1.29 -9.09
C VAL A 461 -12.61 -1.25 -7.76
N THR A 462 -12.94 -0.04 -7.30
CA THR A 462 -13.86 0.17 -6.17
C THR A 462 -14.88 1.27 -6.45
N SER A 463 -15.93 1.38 -5.63
CA SER A 463 -16.97 2.40 -5.75
C SER A 463 -16.61 3.66 -4.98
N LYS A 464 -16.86 4.84 -5.56
CA LYS A 464 -16.73 6.13 -4.87
C LYS A 464 -17.62 6.20 -3.61
N ALA A 465 -18.81 5.59 -3.65
CA ALA A 465 -19.69 5.51 -2.50
C ALA A 465 -19.05 4.74 -1.34
N ASP A 466 -18.36 3.62 -1.64
CA ASP A 466 -17.71 2.82 -0.60
C ASP A 466 -16.51 3.56 0.01
N ILE A 467 -15.74 4.31 -0.80
CA ILE A 467 -14.68 5.20 -0.32
C ILE A 467 -15.25 6.25 0.66
N TYR A 468 -16.37 6.89 0.29
CA TYR A 468 -17.01 7.91 1.11
C TYR A 468 -17.56 7.34 2.43
N GLU A 469 -18.24 6.20 2.38
CA GLU A 469 -18.75 5.53 3.59
C GLU A 469 -17.61 4.98 4.47
N ALA A 470 -16.48 4.53 3.90
CA ALA A 470 -15.32 4.12 4.68
C ALA A 470 -14.73 5.30 5.45
N TYR A 471 -14.53 6.46 4.81
CA TYR A 471 -14.09 7.67 5.49
C TYR A 471 -15.03 8.06 6.64
N LYS A 472 -16.35 8.11 6.40
CA LYS A 472 -17.34 8.44 7.42
C LYS A 472 -17.32 7.44 8.59
N GLY A 473 -17.26 6.15 8.27
CA GLY A 473 -17.25 5.08 9.27
C GLY A 473 -15.98 5.11 10.13
N TYR A 474 -14.81 5.34 9.52
CA TYR A 474 -13.56 5.44 10.24
C TYR A 474 -13.52 6.67 11.15
N LEU A 475 -13.98 7.81 10.68
CA LEU A 475 -14.10 9.02 11.52
C LEU A 475 -15.07 8.79 12.69
N ALA A 476 -16.22 8.17 12.44
CA ALA A 476 -17.19 7.84 13.47
C ALA A 476 -16.60 6.88 14.53
N PHE A 477 -15.84 5.89 14.09
CA PHE A 477 -15.17 4.94 14.99
C PHE A 477 -14.12 5.62 15.86
N LEU A 478 -13.25 6.44 15.31
CA LEU A 478 -12.24 7.17 16.10
C LEU A 478 -12.87 8.05 17.18
N LYS A 479 -14.04 8.63 16.89
CA LYS A 479 -14.76 9.53 17.82
C LYS A 479 -15.54 8.78 18.90
N ASN A 480 -16.18 7.66 18.60
CA ASN A 480 -17.30 7.14 19.38
C ASN A 480 -17.18 5.66 19.83
N ALA A 481 -16.12 4.93 19.48
CA ALA A 481 -15.98 3.51 19.83
C ALA A 481 -15.54 3.23 21.28
#